data_fa7fca8e240a0098e2a22031e32733a1
#
_entry.id   fa7fca8e240a0098e2a22031e32733a1
#
_cell.length_a   1.000
_cell.length_b   1.000
_cell.length_c   1.000
_cell.angle_alpha   90.00
_cell.angle_beta   90.00
_cell.angle_gamma   90.00
#
_symmetry.space_group_name_H-M   'P 1'
#
loop_
_entity.id
_entity.type
_entity.pdbx_description
1 polymer ?
#
loop_
_entity_poly.entity_id
_entity_poly.type
_entity_poly.pdbx_seq_one_letter_code
_entity_poly.pdbx_strand_id
1 'polypeptide(L)'
;MKHITLYREPGRYAGWPANYGIWAWDNEIVVGFTVGYHKSDAGFHRRDRDKPFTAMQARSRDGGETWSVAETPCRLPGKGTLSANEHGQNPHRLEATGAYESPRRVNFAHPDFAMMCSRTGLTAGAHSWFYTSTDRCKNWEGPFRLPDFGYTGIAARTDYLVSTSDECMLFLTAAKANGQEGLIFCARTVDGGLSFSHLAQIGPEPEGFAIMPASVRLSDSHILVAVRCRGGGTSPETWHTRRNWLELYASDDNGQTWQYKNRPVENTGSGGNPPTLTLLHDGRLCLIYGYRDAPHRICAKLSGDAGETWSNEIVLRDNGGDHDIGYPRTVQRPDGTVVTAYYFDEEPDGERFIEATLWKP
;
A
#
# COMPACT_ATOMS: atom_id res chain seq x y z
N MET A 1 -5.78 16.54 -16.80
CA MET A 1 -5.56 16.08 -15.44
C MET A 1 -6.10 17.12 -14.46
N LYS A 2 -6.69 16.69 -13.35
CA LYS A 2 -7.20 17.55 -12.28
C LYS A 2 -6.64 17.06 -10.95
N HIS A 3 -6.13 17.97 -10.12
CA HIS A 3 -5.59 17.66 -8.79
C HIS A 3 -6.58 18.15 -7.74
N ILE A 4 -6.88 17.30 -6.77
CA ILE A 4 -7.85 17.57 -5.70
C ILE A 4 -7.17 17.27 -4.38
N THR A 5 -7.08 18.25 -3.49
CA THR A 5 -6.60 18.06 -2.13
C THR A 5 -7.66 17.31 -1.30
N LEU A 6 -7.29 16.14 -0.75
CA LEU A 6 -8.15 15.37 0.15
C LEU A 6 -8.02 15.86 1.59
N TYR A 7 -6.78 16.12 2.00
CA TYR A 7 -6.47 16.59 3.35
C TYR A 7 -5.20 17.44 3.34
N ARG A 8 -5.30 18.64 3.84
CA ARG A 8 -4.19 19.56 4.12
C ARG A 8 -4.55 20.42 5.32
N GLU A 9 -3.69 20.48 6.33
CA GLU A 9 -3.89 21.27 7.54
C GLU A 9 -2.54 21.81 8.02
N PRO A 10 -2.41 23.10 8.34
CA PRO A 10 -1.16 23.71 8.81
C PRO A 10 -0.59 23.01 10.05
N GLY A 11 0.72 22.77 10.07
CA GLY A 11 1.43 22.07 11.14
C GLY A 11 1.26 20.54 11.13
N ARG A 12 0.57 19.99 10.13
CA ARG A 12 0.32 18.54 10.03
C ARG A 12 1.19 17.89 8.96
N TYR A 13 1.40 16.60 9.17
CA TYR A 13 2.01 15.69 8.21
C TYR A 13 0.99 14.61 7.85
N ALA A 14 0.60 14.50 6.60
CA ALA A 14 -0.29 13.45 6.12
C ALA A 14 0.43 12.56 5.10
N GLY A 15 0.32 11.22 5.23
CA GLY A 15 1.09 10.35 4.36
C GLY A 15 0.59 8.92 4.25
N TRP A 16 1.25 8.21 3.34
CA TRP A 16 1.26 6.76 3.15
C TRP A 16 -0.08 6.09 2.85
N PRO A 17 -0.86 6.53 1.86
CA PRO A 17 -2.10 5.84 1.48
C PRO A 17 -1.88 4.36 1.15
N ALA A 18 -0.71 4.00 0.57
CA ALA A 18 -0.37 2.61 0.24
C ALA A 18 -0.32 1.66 1.44
N ASN A 19 -0.24 2.15 2.68
CA ASN A 19 -0.30 1.30 3.86
C ASN A 19 -1.72 0.83 4.16
N TYR A 20 -2.75 1.59 3.76
CA TYR A 20 -4.15 1.38 4.16
C TYR A 20 -4.99 0.76 3.06
N GLY A 21 -5.08 1.39 1.91
CA GLY A 21 -5.89 0.96 0.78
C GLY A 21 -6.76 2.06 0.20
N ILE A 22 -7.38 1.73 -0.93
CA ILE A 22 -8.40 2.52 -1.61
C ILE A 22 -9.49 1.56 -2.11
N TRP A 23 -10.74 1.95 -1.98
CA TRP A 23 -11.89 1.17 -2.40
C TRP A 23 -12.85 2.07 -3.17
N ALA A 24 -13.54 1.50 -4.16
CA ALA A 24 -14.51 2.23 -4.96
C ALA A 24 -15.78 1.39 -5.18
N TRP A 25 -16.91 2.06 -5.07
CA TRP A 25 -18.25 1.57 -5.38
C TRP A 25 -18.94 2.61 -6.26
N ASP A 26 -18.90 2.41 -7.58
CA ASP A 26 -19.31 3.39 -8.58
C ASP A 26 -18.57 4.74 -8.38
N ASN A 27 -19.28 5.78 -7.93
CA ASN A 27 -18.71 7.09 -7.63
C ASN A 27 -18.38 7.29 -6.16
N GLU A 28 -18.64 6.31 -5.29
CA GLU A 28 -18.20 6.38 -3.89
C GLU A 28 -16.78 5.80 -3.78
N ILE A 29 -15.84 6.60 -3.29
CA ILE A 29 -14.43 6.23 -3.13
C ILE A 29 -14.03 6.47 -1.69
N VAL A 30 -13.30 5.51 -1.09
CA VAL A 30 -12.70 5.65 0.24
C VAL A 30 -11.22 5.35 0.14
N VAL A 31 -10.37 6.19 0.77
CA VAL A 31 -8.92 5.98 0.88
C VAL A 31 -8.47 6.19 2.32
N GLY A 32 -7.63 5.27 2.82
CA GLY A 32 -7.01 5.39 4.13
C GLY A 32 -5.64 6.05 4.07
N PHE A 33 -5.25 6.76 5.12
CA PHE A 33 -3.93 7.39 5.27
C PHE A 33 -3.61 7.69 6.75
N THR A 34 -2.39 8.15 7.02
CA THR A 34 -1.94 8.55 8.36
C THR A 34 -1.82 10.06 8.45
N VAL A 35 -2.22 10.64 9.58
CA VAL A 35 -1.95 12.04 9.94
C VAL A 35 -1.13 12.10 11.22
N GLY A 36 -0.06 12.86 11.19
CA GLY A 36 0.80 13.21 12.32
C GLY A 36 1.04 14.72 12.36
N TYR A 37 2.17 15.12 12.91
CA TYR A 37 2.61 16.51 12.97
C TYR A 37 3.85 16.71 12.12
N HIS A 38 3.90 17.84 11.44
CA HIS A 38 5.07 18.26 10.67
C HIS A 38 6.22 18.66 11.58
N LYS A 39 7.45 18.37 11.15
CA LYS A 39 8.71 18.77 11.79
C LYS A 39 9.80 18.85 10.72
N SER A 40 10.17 20.05 10.32
CA SER A 40 11.05 20.30 9.15
C SER A 40 12.44 19.69 9.28
N ASP A 41 12.98 19.56 10.50
CA ASP A 41 14.32 19.02 10.80
C ASP A 41 14.31 17.51 11.12
N ALA A 42 13.22 16.80 10.87
CA ALA A 42 13.05 15.40 11.31
C ALA A 42 13.70 14.33 10.40
N GLY A 43 14.60 14.67 9.51
CA GLY A 43 15.31 13.73 8.63
C GLY A 43 14.48 13.34 7.40
N PHE A 44 14.56 12.06 6.94
CA PHE A 44 13.96 11.61 5.68
C PHE A 44 12.44 11.88 5.56
N HIS A 45 11.69 11.62 6.62
CA HIS A 45 10.27 11.97 6.70
C HIS A 45 10.12 13.18 7.62
N ARG A 46 9.56 14.27 7.15
CA ARG A 46 9.39 15.53 7.89
C ARG A 46 8.26 15.47 8.93
N ARG A 47 8.30 14.45 9.80
CA ARG A 47 7.28 14.18 10.82
C ARG A 47 7.85 14.22 12.24
N ASP A 48 7.06 14.75 13.15
CA ASP A 48 7.36 14.75 14.58
C ASP A 48 7.02 13.38 15.18
N ARG A 49 8.05 12.60 15.51
CA ARG A 49 7.90 11.26 16.10
C ARG A 49 7.55 11.27 17.59
N ASP A 50 7.64 12.42 18.23
CA ASP A 50 7.29 12.60 19.66
C ASP A 50 5.79 12.84 19.86
N LYS A 51 5.07 13.17 18.78
CA LYS A 51 3.64 13.41 18.77
C LYS A 51 2.85 12.22 18.22
N PRO A 52 1.56 12.11 18.57
CA PRO A 52 0.73 11.01 18.12
C PRO A 52 0.46 11.03 16.62
N PHE A 53 0.22 9.84 16.08
CA PHE A 53 -0.26 9.62 14.72
C PHE A 53 -1.66 9.04 14.75
N THR A 54 -2.50 9.46 13.82
CA THR A 54 -3.90 9.03 13.70
C THR A 54 -4.14 8.42 12.33
N ALA A 55 -4.80 7.28 12.29
CA ALA A 55 -5.28 6.69 11.05
C ALA A 55 -6.57 7.41 10.63
N MET A 56 -6.58 7.91 9.41
CA MET A 56 -7.69 8.67 8.82
C MET A 56 -8.21 7.97 7.58
N GLN A 57 -9.46 8.24 7.24
CA GLN A 57 -10.02 7.90 5.93
C GLN A 57 -10.69 9.12 5.30
N ALA A 58 -10.44 9.31 4.01
CA ALA A 58 -11.16 10.26 3.17
C ALA A 58 -12.24 9.52 2.38
N ARG A 59 -13.41 10.11 2.26
CA ARG A 59 -14.55 9.60 1.49
C ARG A 59 -15.04 10.63 0.49
N SER A 60 -15.13 10.23 -0.76
CA SER A 60 -15.82 10.95 -1.82
C SER A 60 -17.11 10.20 -2.19
N ARG A 61 -18.15 10.94 -2.58
CA ARG A 61 -19.42 10.39 -3.10
C ARG A 61 -19.71 10.82 -4.53
N ASP A 62 -18.83 11.58 -5.12
CA ASP A 62 -18.94 12.20 -6.44
C ASP A 62 -17.76 11.85 -7.37
N GLY A 63 -17.15 10.68 -7.12
CA GLY A 63 -16.07 10.17 -7.95
C GLY A 63 -14.73 10.84 -7.73
N GLY A 64 -14.49 11.44 -6.56
CA GLY A 64 -13.24 12.06 -6.19
C GLY A 64 -13.19 13.57 -6.41
N GLU A 65 -14.31 14.19 -6.74
CA GLU A 65 -14.39 15.65 -6.95
C GLU A 65 -14.41 16.42 -5.62
N THR A 66 -15.09 15.87 -4.60
CA THR A 66 -15.09 16.41 -3.24
C THR A 66 -14.87 15.31 -2.20
N TRP A 67 -14.31 15.67 -1.04
CA TRP A 67 -13.93 14.71 -0.02
C TRP A 67 -14.29 15.17 1.38
N SER A 68 -14.73 14.24 2.20
CA SER A 68 -14.87 14.38 3.65
C SER A 68 -13.86 13.48 4.36
N VAL A 69 -13.25 13.96 5.44
CA VAL A 69 -12.20 13.24 6.17
C VAL A 69 -12.61 13.00 7.62
N ALA A 70 -12.38 11.80 8.11
CA ALA A 70 -12.62 11.42 9.50
C ALA A 70 -11.57 10.41 9.97
N GLU A 71 -11.48 10.20 11.28
CA GLU A 71 -10.70 9.08 11.83
C GLU A 71 -11.26 7.75 11.32
N THR A 72 -10.37 6.79 11.05
CA THR A 72 -10.79 5.45 10.64
C THR A 72 -11.51 4.78 11.80
N PRO A 73 -12.78 4.36 11.66
CA PRO A 73 -13.59 3.83 12.76
C PRO A 73 -13.25 2.35 13.05
N CYS A 74 -12.03 2.09 13.51
CA CYS A 74 -11.52 0.76 13.83
C CYS A 74 -11.25 0.61 15.31
N ARG A 75 -11.57 -0.57 15.88
CA ARG A 75 -11.03 -1.00 17.18
C ARG A 75 -9.58 -1.42 16.99
N LEU A 76 -8.74 -1.14 17.96
CA LEU A 76 -7.33 -1.43 17.92
C LEU A 76 -6.94 -2.53 18.90
N PRO A 77 -6.02 -3.43 18.55
CA PRO A 77 -5.46 -4.33 19.55
C PRO A 77 -4.55 -3.49 20.47
N GLY A 78 -4.95 -3.34 21.74
CA GLY A 78 -4.22 -2.55 22.70
C GLY A 78 -4.48 -1.04 22.60
N LYS A 79 -3.52 -0.25 23.10
CA LYS A 79 -3.55 1.22 23.03
C LYS A 79 -2.73 1.67 21.84
N GLY A 80 -3.35 2.26 20.86
CA GLY A 80 -2.63 2.79 19.70
C GLY A 80 -3.53 3.04 18.50
N THR A 81 -2.94 3.53 17.44
CA THR A 81 -3.64 3.80 16.19
C THR A 81 -3.07 2.89 15.11
N LEU A 82 -3.84 2.23 14.30
CA LEU A 82 -3.49 1.38 13.16
C LEU A 82 -2.00 1.47 12.73
N SER A 83 -1.65 1.28 11.50
CA SER A 83 -0.27 1.40 10.98
C SER A 83 0.43 2.75 11.28
N ALA A 84 -0.29 3.71 11.84
CA ALA A 84 0.28 4.99 12.27
C ALA A 84 1.32 4.84 13.38
N ASN A 85 1.22 3.84 14.25
CA ASN A 85 2.15 3.69 15.39
C ASN A 85 3.60 3.39 14.98
N GLU A 86 3.83 2.75 13.85
CA GLU A 86 5.18 2.51 13.33
C GLU A 86 5.95 3.80 13.03
N HIS A 87 5.25 4.92 12.91
CA HIS A 87 5.84 6.22 12.63
C HIS A 87 6.29 6.97 13.88
N GLY A 88 5.88 6.52 15.07
CA GLY A 88 6.34 7.06 16.35
C GLY A 88 7.74 6.58 16.77
N GLN A 89 8.25 7.10 17.91
CA GLN A 89 9.57 6.74 18.42
C GLN A 89 9.67 5.29 18.95
N ASN A 90 8.55 4.74 19.41
CA ASN A 90 8.47 3.39 19.98
C ASN A 90 7.46 2.54 19.24
N PRO A 91 7.71 2.16 17.97
CA PRO A 91 6.78 1.39 17.17
C PRO A 91 6.46 0.01 17.75
N HIS A 92 7.40 -0.59 18.51
CA HIS A 92 7.24 -1.91 19.16
C HIS A 92 6.49 -1.86 20.51
N ARG A 93 6.12 -0.69 21.02
CA ARG A 93 5.39 -0.54 22.29
C ARG A 93 3.93 -0.97 22.23
N LEU A 94 3.46 -1.31 21.07
CA LEU A 94 2.27 -2.10 20.85
C LEU A 94 2.64 -3.59 20.94
N GLU A 95 3.15 -4.01 22.06
CA GLU A 95 2.86 -5.38 22.45
C GLU A 95 1.35 -5.50 22.31
N ALA A 96 0.90 -6.45 21.52
CA ALA A 96 -0.50 -6.73 21.31
C ALA A 96 -1.11 -7.27 22.61
N THR A 97 -1.14 -6.43 23.64
CA THR A 97 -1.78 -6.70 24.93
C THR A 97 -3.29 -6.53 24.85
N GLY A 98 -3.80 -6.04 23.73
CA GLY A 98 -5.21 -6.04 23.40
C GLY A 98 -5.64 -7.38 22.82
N ALA A 99 -6.80 -7.87 23.23
CA ALA A 99 -7.38 -9.07 22.66
C ALA A 99 -7.71 -8.85 21.18
N TYR A 100 -7.15 -9.70 20.32
CA TYR A 100 -7.67 -9.87 18.97
C TYR A 100 -9.06 -10.51 19.05
N GLU A 101 -9.92 -10.15 18.11
CA GLU A 101 -11.20 -10.84 17.98
C GLU A 101 -10.98 -12.22 17.35
N SER A 102 -11.83 -13.18 17.73
CA SER A 102 -11.87 -14.46 17.04
C SER A 102 -12.34 -14.24 15.60
N PRO A 103 -11.66 -14.84 14.60
CA PRO A 103 -12.07 -14.73 13.22
C PRO A 103 -13.54 -15.14 13.06
N ARG A 104 -14.24 -14.41 12.23
CA ARG A 104 -15.63 -14.72 11.82
C ARG A 104 -15.63 -15.00 10.33
N ARG A 105 -16.55 -15.81 9.87
CA ARG A 105 -16.71 -16.05 8.44
C ARG A 105 -17.18 -14.77 7.76
N VAL A 106 -16.44 -14.35 6.75
CA VAL A 106 -16.67 -13.17 5.93
C VAL A 106 -17.16 -13.61 4.56
N ASN A 107 -18.14 -12.93 4.01
CA ASN A 107 -18.49 -13.05 2.59
C ASN A 107 -17.66 -12.04 1.80
N PHE A 108 -16.54 -12.48 1.24
CA PHE A 108 -15.66 -11.62 0.45
C PHE A 108 -16.33 -11.09 -0.83
N ALA A 109 -17.33 -11.80 -1.36
CA ALA A 109 -18.10 -11.36 -2.53
C ALA A 109 -19.26 -10.40 -2.17
N HIS A 110 -19.35 -9.94 -0.91
CA HIS A 110 -20.36 -8.93 -0.56
C HIS A 110 -20.14 -7.65 -1.39
N PRO A 111 -21.20 -7.06 -2.00
CA PRO A 111 -21.04 -5.91 -2.90
C PRO A 111 -20.42 -4.68 -2.24
N ASP A 112 -20.56 -4.51 -0.94
CA ASP A 112 -20.00 -3.39 -0.17
C ASP A 112 -18.74 -3.80 0.63
N PHE A 113 -18.09 -4.90 0.24
CA PHE A 113 -16.94 -5.44 0.95
C PHE A 113 -15.69 -4.55 0.82
N ALA A 114 -14.96 -4.44 1.91
CA ALA A 114 -13.60 -3.92 1.97
C ALA A 114 -12.79 -4.69 3.03
N MET A 115 -11.50 -4.86 2.80
CA MET A 115 -10.54 -5.38 3.77
C MET A 115 -9.39 -4.40 3.93
N MET A 116 -8.91 -4.24 5.17
CA MET A 116 -7.75 -3.42 5.49
C MET A 116 -6.79 -4.20 6.38
N CYS A 117 -5.51 -4.19 6.05
CA CYS A 117 -4.46 -4.80 6.87
C CYS A 117 -3.72 -3.76 7.70
N SER A 118 -3.17 -4.21 8.83
CA SER A 118 -2.34 -3.40 9.71
C SER A 118 -1.27 -4.25 10.39
N ARG A 119 -0.33 -3.58 11.08
CA ARG A 119 0.85 -4.22 11.66
C ARG A 119 1.40 -3.45 12.87
N THR A 120 2.23 -4.11 13.67
CA THR A 120 2.96 -3.46 14.77
C THR A 120 4.28 -2.85 14.32
N GLY A 121 4.91 -3.38 13.28
CA GLY A 121 6.25 -2.98 12.83
C GLY A 121 6.62 -3.60 11.48
N LEU A 122 7.91 -3.56 11.13
CA LEU A 122 8.41 -3.94 9.81
C LEU A 122 9.44 -5.10 9.83
N THR A 123 9.95 -5.47 10.99
CA THR A 123 11.09 -6.39 11.17
C THR A 123 10.68 -7.61 11.98
N ALA A 124 11.62 -8.48 12.29
CA ALA A 124 11.38 -9.61 13.20
C ALA A 124 10.64 -9.17 14.48
N GLY A 125 9.68 -9.97 14.92
CA GLY A 125 8.77 -9.64 16.02
C GLY A 125 7.53 -8.83 15.61
N ALA A 126 7.44 -8.37 14.34
CA ALA A 126 6.24 -7.69 13.87
C ALA A 126 5.05 -8.64 13.73
N HIS A 127 3.90 -8.20 14.21
CA HIS A 127 2.62 -8.89 14.09
C HIS A 127 1.69 -8.11 13.18
N SER A 128 0.86 -8.84 12.44
CA SER A 128 -0.12 -8.25 11.53
C SER A 128 -1.52 -8.78 11.79
N TRP A 129 -2.51 -7.99 11.41
CA TRP A 129 -3.93 -8.30 11.51
C TRP A 129 -4.70 -7.65 10.38
N PHE A 130 -5.95 -8.03 10.23
CA PHE A 130 -6.83 -7.45 9.23
C PHE A 130 -8.16 -7.03 9.85
N TYR A 131 -8.85 -6.17 9.14
CA TYR A 131 -10.22 -5.74 9.37
C TYR A 131 -11.04 -6.01 8.13
N THR A 132 -12.34 -6.22 8.31
CA THR A 132 -13.30 -6.33 7.22
C THR A 132 -14.44 -5.35 7.40
N SER A 133 -15.01 -4.89 6.31
CA SER A 133 -16.21 -4.06 6.26
C SER A 133 -17.14 -4.60 5.18
N THR A 134 -18.45 -4.58 5.45
CA THR A 134 -19.52 -4.92 4.49
C THR A 134 -20.50 -3.77 4.34
N ASP A 135 -20.07 -2.54 4.67
CA ASP A 135 -20.87 -1.32 4.59
C ASP A 135 -20.10 -0.13 3.98
N ARG A 136 -19.14 -0.44 3.06
CA ARG A 136 -18.29 0.56 2.39
C ARG A 136 -17.43 1.35 3.36
N CYS A 137 -16.72 0.68 4.26
CA CYS A 137 -15.81 1.29 5.24
C CYS A 137 -16.48 2.27 6.23
N LYS A 138 -17.79 2.15 6.50
CA LYS A 138 -18.45 2.93 7.56
C LYS A 138 -18.18 2.35 8.93
N ASN A 139 -18.09 1.02 9.01
CA ASN A 139 -17.68 0.28 10.18
C ASN A 139 -16.69 -0.80 9.79
N TRP A 140 -15.79 -1.16 10.72
CA TRP A 140 -14.79 -2.19 10.54
C TRP A 140 -14.90 -3.24 11.65
N GLU A 141 -14.99 -4.50 11.27
CA GLU A 141 -14.91 -5.66 12.18
C GLU A 141 -13.46 -6.11 12.32
N GLY A 142 -13.10 -6.59 13.49
CA GLY A 142 -11.74 -6.97 13.88
C GLY A 142 -11.21 -6.13 15.04
N PRO A 143 -9.94 -6.25 15.39
CA PRO A 143 -8.82 -6.80 14.62
C PRO A 143 -8.74 -8.33 14.65
N PHE A 144 -8.59 -8.96 13.49
CA PHE A 144 -8.38 -10.40 13.34
C PHE A 144 -6.91 -10.70 13.09
N ARG A 145 -6.27 -11.47 13.98
CA ARG A 145 -4.83 -11.77 13.88
C ARG A 145 -4.53 -12.63 12.66
N LEU A 146 -3.52 -12.21 11.86
CA LEU A 146 -2.90 -13.07 10.85
C LEU A 146 -1.89 -14.02 11.51
N PRO A 147 -1.78 -15.28 11.06
CA PRO A 147 -0.72 -16.18 11.51
C PRO A 147 0.66 -15.69 11.06
N ASP A 148 1.71 -16.25 11.66
CA ASP A 148 3.09 -15.86 11.34
C ASP A 148 3.61 -16.52 10.04
N PHE A 149 2.86 -17.45 9.45
CA PHE A 149 3.17 -18.14 8.18
C PHE A 149 4.56 -18.79 8.12
N GLY A 150 5.20 -19.02 9.28
CA GLY A 150 6.56 -19.55 9.37
C GLY A 150 7.66 -18.48 9.32
N TYR A 151 7.33 -17.20 9.26
CA TYR A 151 8.28 -16.10 9.28
C TYR A 151 8.45 -15.50 10.68
N THR A 152 9.59 -14.85 10.94
CA THR A 152 9.87 -14.22 12.22
C THR A 152 9.14 -12.90 12.44
N GLY A 153 8.54 -12.33 11.41
CA GLY A 153 7.71 -11.12 11.48
C GLY A 153 6.96 -10.87 10.18
N ILE A 154 5.73 -10.36 10.30
CA ILE A 154 4.86 -10.03 9.17
C ILE A 154 4.54 -8.53 9.20
N ALA A 155 4.81 -7.85 8.10
CA ALA A 155 4.56 -6.42 7.90
C ALA A 155 3.46 -6.21 6.84
N ALA A 156 2.22 -6.59 7.16
CA ALA A 156 1.10 -6.50 6.24
C ALA A 156 0.77 -5.05 5.87
N ARG A 157 0.48 -4.86 4.61
CA ARG A 157 -0.19 -3.68 4.04
C ARG A 157 -1.38 -4.18 3.24
N THR A 158 -2.34 -3.32 2.98
CA THR A 158 -3.55 -3.75 2.31
C THR A 158 -3.28 -4.03 0.84
N ASP A 159 -3.27 -5.31 0.50
CA ASP A 159 -3.25 -5.80 -0.89
C ASP A 159 -3.87 -7.20 -0.92
N TYR A 160 -4.97 -7.36 -1.65
CA TYR A 160 -5.71 -8.62 -1.69
C TYR A 160 -6.47 -8.80 -2.99
N LEU A 161 -6.75 -10.05 -3.34
CA LEU A 161 -7.60 -10.46 -4.46
C LEU A 161 -8.71 -11.37 -3.96
N VAL A 162 -9.95 -11.01 -4.23
CA VAL A 162 -11.12 -11.85 -3.96
C VAL A 162 -11.33 -12.78 -5.14
N SER A 163 -11.54 -14.08 -4.86
CA SER A 163 -11.89 -15.09 -5.87
C SER A 163 -13.34 -15.52 -5.77
N THR A 164 -13.82 -15.79 -4.56
CA THR A 164 -15.20 -16.21 -4.28
C THR A 164 -15.72 -15.59 -2.97
N SER A 165 -16.92 -15.97 -2.54
CA SER A 165 -17.43 -15.58 -1.22
C SER A 165 -16.57 -16.04 -0.04
N ASP A 166 -15.85 -17.15 -0.21
CA ASP A 166 -15.07 -17.79 0.86
C ASP A 166 -13.57 -17.73 0.60
N GLU A 167 -13.16 -17.35 -0.61
CA GLU A 167 -11.77 -17.37 -1.03
C GLU A 167 -11.21 -15.98 -1.28
N CYS A 168 -10.10 -15.68 -0.60
CA CYS A 168 -9.35 -14.45 -0.75
C CYS A 168 -7.84 -14.74 -0.64
N MET A 169 -7.05 -14.04 -1.43
CA MET A 169 -5.59 -14.08 -1.40
C MET A 169 -5.06 -12.75 -0.88
N LEU A 170 -4.12 -12.80 0.07
CA LEU A 170 -3.39 -11.65 0.59
C LEU A 170 -1.97 -11.63 0.02
N PHE A 171 -1.47 -10.45 -0.30
CA PHE A 171 -0.09 -10.23 -0.71
C PHE A 171 0.63 -9.47 0.39
N LEU A 172 1.63 -10.09 0.99
CA LEU A 172 2.20 -9.70 2.27
C LEU A 172 3.71 -9.51 2.17
N THR A 173 4.24 -8.75 3.11
CA THR A 173 5.69 -8.60 3.30
C THR A 173 6.08 -9.30 4.60
N ALA A 174 7.19 -10.04 4.58
CA ALA A 174 7.74 -10.70 5.75
C ALA A 174 9.19 -10.26 6.05
N ALA A 175 9.61 -10.53 7.28
CA ALA A 175 11.01 -10.42 7.66
C ALA A 175 11.82 -11.55 6.99
N LYS A 176 12.99 -11.17 6.47
CA LYS A 176 14.00 -12.09 5.93
C LYS A 176 14.68 -12.89 7.03
N ALA A 177 15.52 -13.84 6.65
CA ALA A 177 16.33 -14.63 7.58
C ALA A 177 17.19 -13.76 8.53
N ASN A 178 17.62 -12.57 8.08
CA ASN A 178 18.38 -11.62 8.90
C ASN A 178 17.50 -10.73 9.82
N GLY A 179 16.21 -10.98 9.89
CA GLY A 179 15.24 -10.24 10.70
C GLY A 179 14.79 -8.88 10.15
N GLN A 180 15.35 -8.42 9.03
CA GLN A 180 14.92 -7.17 8.40
C GLN A 180 13.73 -7.40 7.47
N GLU A 181 12.86 -6.39 7.28
CA GLU A 181 11.80 -6.41 6.29
C GLU A 181 12.39 -6.68 4.89
N GLY A 182 11.78 -7.56 4.08
CA GLY A 182 12.33 -7.63 2.77
C GLY A 182 11.94 -8.73 1.83
N LEU A 183 11.05 -9.65 2.15
CA LEU A 183 10.55 -10.61 1.17
C LEU A 183 9.04 -10.53 1.05
N ILE A 184 8.51 -10.94 -0.10
CA ILE A 184 7.08 -10.95 -0.36
C ILE A 184 6.58 -12.38 -0.57
N PHE A 185 5.35 -12.62 -0.16
CA PHE A 185 4.65 -13.89 -0.32
C PHE A 185 3.15 -13.67 -0.45
N CYS A 186 2.44 -14.66 -0.93
CA CYS A 186 0.99 -14.69 -0.88
C CYS A 186 0.49 -15.73 0.12
N ALA A 187 -0.62 -15.40 0.77
CA ALA A 187 -1.37 -16.27 1.68
C ALA A 187 -2.81 -16.36 1.20
N ARG A 188 -3.47 -17.48 1.48
CA ARG A 188 -4.82 -17.76 0.98
C ARG A 188 -5.73 -18.24 2.10
N THR A 189 -6.97 -17.82 2.06
CA THR A 189 -8.10 -18.41 2.77
C THR A 189 -9.08 -19.03 1.78
N VAL A 190 -9.74 -20.11 2.21
CA VAL A 190 -10.81 -20.81 1.46
C VAL A 190 -12.03 -21.07 2.35
N ASP A 191 -12.07 -20.48 3.53
CA ASP A 191 -13.07 -20.70 4.57
C ASP A 191 -13.74 -19.41 5.07
N GLY A 192 -13.67 -18.35 4.25
CA GLY A 192 -14.23 -17.04 4.59
C GLY A 192 -13.37 -16.27 5.60
N GLY A 193 -12.06 -16.50 5.63
CA GLY A 193 -11.13 -15.76 6.50
C GLY A 193 -11.05 -16.30 7.93
N LEU A 194 -11.62 -17.46 8.22
CA LEU A 194 -11.46 -18.14 9.53
C LEU A 194 -10.01 -18.57 9.74
N SER A 195 -9.35 -18.98 8.65
CA SER A 195 -7.92 -19.27 8.63
C SER A 195 -7.27 -18.78 7.36
N PHE A 196 -5.96 -18.49 7.45
CA PHE A 196 -5.09 -18.19 6.31
C PHE A 196 -3.89 -19.11 6.34
N SER A 197 -3.51 -19.64 5.17
CA SER A 197 -2.31 -20.46 4.97
C SER A 197 -1.33 -19.77 4.03
N HIS A 198 -0.03 -20.00 4.26
CA HIS A 198 1.01 -19.65 3.31
C HIS A 198 0.75 -20.38 2.00
N LEU A 199 0.76 -19.67 0.88
CA LEU A 199 0.62 -20.28 -0.44
C LEU A 199 1.96 -20.38 -1.15
N ALA A 200 2.63 -19.25 -1.41
CA ALA A 200 3.92 -19.22 -2.06
C ALA A 200 4.71 -17.93 -1.76
N GLN A 201 6.03 -18.04 -1.73
CA GLN A 201 6.93 -16.89 -1.79
C GLN A 201 6.97 -16.36 -3.23
N ILE A 202 7.02 -15.03 -3.38
CA ILE A 202 7.07 -14.34 -4.67
C ILE A 202 8.50 -13.86 -4.91
N GLY A 203 9.20 -14.51 -5.82
CA GLY A 203 10.62 -14.25 -6.10
C GLY A 203 11.58 -14.77 -5.00
N PRO A 204 12.89 -14.60 -5.20
CA PRO A 204 13.91 -15.00 -4.23
C PRO A 204 14.00 -14.02 -3.07
N GLU A 205 14.58 -14.45 -1.94
CA GLU A 205 14.97 -13.53 -0.87
C GLU A 205 16.05 -12.57 -1.38
N PRO A 206 15.81 -11.24 -1.42
CA PRO A 206 16.76 -10.28 -1.98
C PRO A 206 17.84 -9.89 -0.96
N GLU A 207 19.01 -9.45 -1.45
CA GLU A 207 20.04 -8.84 -0.60
C GLU A 207 19.50 -7.60 0.13
N GLY A 208 18.87 -6.68 -0.59
CA GLY A 208 18.21 -5.51 -0.02
C GLY A 208 16.80 -5.82 0.49
N PHE A 209 15.78 -5.39 -0.22
CA PHE A 209 14.40 -5.77 0.06
C PHE A 209 13.53 -5.84 -1.21
N ALA A 210 12.51 -6.68 -1.14
CA ALA A 210 11.31 -6.68 -1.98
C ALA A 210 10.10 -6.54 -1.06
N ILE A 211 9.33 -5.45 -1.19
CA ILE A 211 8.27 -5.08 -0.24
C ILE A 211 7.09 -4.43 -0.95
N MET A 212 5.97 -4.30 -0.24
CA MET A 212 4.80 -3.54 -0.67
C MET A 212 4.30 -3.99 -2.05
N PRO A 213 3.88 -5.25 -2.18
CA PRO A 213 3.29 -5.75 -3.42
C PRO A 213 2.04 -4.96 -3.80
N ALA A 214 1.77 -4.91 -5.11
CA ALA A 214 0.52 -4.42 -5.70
C ALA A 214 0.05 -5.44 -6.73
N SER A 215 -1.04 -6.11 -6.43
CA SER A 215 -1.53 -7.25 -7.19
C SER A 215 -2.68 -6.91 -8.13
N VAL A 216 -2.78 -7.64 -9.24
CA VAL A 216 -3.93 -7.60 -10.15
C VAL A 216 -4.19 -8.98 -10.73
N ARG A 217 -5.47 -9.34 -10.87
CA ARG A 217 -5.92 -10.57 -11.51
C ARG A 217 -6.33 -10.28 -12.95
N LEU A 218 -5.76 -11.02 -13.90
CA LEU A 218 -6.10 -10.92 -15.33
C LEU A 218 -7.08 -12.03 -15.78
N SER A 219 -7.02 -13.19 -15.13
CA SER A 219 -7.96 -14.31 -15.34
C SER A 219 -8.02 -15.18 -14.08
N ASP A 220 -8.79 -16.24 -14.09
CA ASP A 220 -8.93 -17.16 -12.95
C ASP A 220 -7.59 -17.70 -12.43
N SER A 221 -6.61 -17.91 -13.33
CA SER A 221 -5.28 -18.42 -12.98
C SER A 221 -4.17 -17.40 -13.10
N HIS A 222 -4.35 -16.34 -13.92
CA HIS A 222 -3.27 -15.41 -14.23
C HIS A 222 -3.31 -14.18 -13.31
N ILE A 223 -2.26 -14.02 -12.50
CA ILE A 223 -2.09 -12.92 -11.54
C ILE A 223 -0.74 -12.25 -11.79
N LEU A 224 -0.73 -10.93 -11.73
CA LEU A 224 0.49 -10.13 -11.74
C LEU A 224 0.69 -9.41 -10.40
N VAL A 225 1.94 -9.26 -9.99
CA VAL A 225 2.33 -8.51 -8.78
C VAL A 225 3.50 -7.59 -9.09
N ALA A 226 3.27 -6.29 -8.96
CA ALA A 226 4.35 -5.30 -9.00
C ALA A 226 4.91 -5.08 -7.59
N VAL A 227 6.22 -4.95 -7.47
CA VAL A 227 6.92 -4.95 -6.18
C VAL A 227 7.93 -3.81 -6.11
N ARG A 228 7.99 -3.14 -4.96
CA ARG A 228 9.05 -2.19 -4.65
C ARG A 228 10.30 -2.93 -4.22
N CYS A 229 11.40 -2.71 -4.94
CA CYS A 229 12.69 -3.34 -4.71
C CYS A 229 13.77 -2.34 -4.35
N ARG A 230 14.76 -2.81 -3.58
CA ARG A 230 16.02 -2.11 -3.29
C ARG A 230 17.17 -3.11 -3.31
N GLY A 231 18.30 -2.67 -3.88
CA GLY A 231 19.57 -3.40 -3.82
C GLY A 231 20.75 -2.46 -3.57
N GLY A 232 21.91 -3.02 -3.26
CA GLY A 232 23.12 -2.28 -2.94
C GLY A 232 23.04 -1.55 -1.61
N GLY A 233 24.16 -1.00 -1.16
CA GLY A 233 24.22 -0.09 -0.02
C GLY A 233 23.70 -0.65 1.30
N THR A 234 24.19 -1.79 1.74
CA THR A 234 23.75 -2.46 2.97
C THR A 234 24.35 -1.88 4.25
N SER A 235 25.44 -1.11 4.14
CA SER A 235 26.08 -0.40 5.26
C SER A 235 26.05 1.12 5.06
N PRO A 236 26.25 1.93 6.12
CA PRO A 236 26.31 3.39 6.01
C PRO A 236 27.28 3.91 4.95
N GLU A 237 28.45 3.28 4.83
CA GLU A 237 29.52 3.67 3.89
C GLU A 237 29.10 3.43 2.43
N THR A 238 28.23 2.46 2.20
CA THR A 238 27.76 2.06 0.87
C THR A 238 26.37 2.57 0.53
N TRP A 239 25.69 3.32 1.40
CA TRP A 239 24.32 3.80 1.14
C TRP A 239 24.20 4.60 -0.17
N HIS A 240 25.26 5.26 -0.62
CA HIS A 240 25.31 5.98 -1.91
C HIS A 240 25.17 5.07 -3.13
N THR A 241 25.40 3.75 -2.97
CA THR A 241 25.22 2.75 -4.05
C THR A 241 23.80 2.17 -4.11
N ARG A 242 22.91 2.57 -3.20
CA ARG A 242 21.53 2.09 -3.21
C ARG A 242 20.83 2.41 -4.52
N ARG A 243 20.09 1.40 -5.00
CA ARG A 243 19.21 1.53 -6.16
C ARG A 243 17.82 1.08 -5.74
N ASN A 244 16.79 1.76 -6.24
CA ASN A 244 15.40 1.44 -5.97
C ASN A 244 14.67 1.34 -7.31
N TRP A 245 13.92 0.26 -7.51
CA TRP A 245 13.22 -0.03 -8.75
C TRP A 245 11.90 -0.74 -8.47
N LEU A 246 11.13 -1.01 -9.53
CA LEU A 246 9.96 -1.88 -9.47
C LEU A 246 10.19 -3.13 -10.31
N GLU A 247 9.81 -4.29 -9.78
CA GLU A 247 9.78 -5.57 -10.48
C GLU A 247 8.35 -6.05 -10.65
N LEU A 248 8.14 -6.83 -11.71
CA LEU A 248 6.88 -7.51 -12.00
C LEU A 248 7.09 -9.02 -11.96
N TYR A 249 6.20 -9.68 -11.25
CA TYR A 249 6.11 -11.15 -11.18
C TYR A 249 4.76 -11.60 -11.72
N ALA A 250 4.72 -12.79 -12.31
CA ALA A 250 3.52 -13.42 -12.84
C ALA A 250 3.33 -14.81 -12.26
N SER A 251 2.08 -15.17 -12.07
CA SER A 251 1.63 -16.53 -11.78
C SER A 251 0.56 -16.93 -12.78
N ASP A 252 0.65 -18.14 -13.33
CA ASP A 252 -0.32 -18.73 -14.26
C ASP A 252 -1.15 -19.86 -13.61
N ASP A 253 -0.96 -20.10 -12.32
CA ASP A 253 -1.56 -21.19 -11.54
C ASP A 253 -2.27 -20.73 -10.28
N ASN A 254 -2.86 -19.50 -10.33
CA ASN A 254 -3.56 -18.87 -9.21
C ASN A 254 -2.69 -18.74 -7.95
N GLY A 255 -1.45 -18.26 -8.13
CA GLY A 255 -0.54 -17.89 -7.05
C GLY A 255 0.28 -19.04 -6.46
N GLN A 256 0.22 -20.27 -7.01
CA GLN A 256 0.97 -21.40 -6.47
C GLN A 256 2.46 -21.31 -6.83
N THR A 257 2.77 -20.81 -8.03
CA THR A 257 4.15 -20.54 -8.46
C THR A 257 4.27 -19.15 -9.07
N TRP A 258 5.47 -18.57 -8.99
CA TRP A 258 5.74 -17.22 -9.44
C TRP A 258 7.01 -17.14 -10.28
N GLN A 259 6.94 -16.42 -11.37
CA GLN A 259 8.07 -16.16 -12.26
C GLN A 259 8.34 -14.67 -12.35
N TYR A 260 9.62 -14.29 -12.32
CA TYR A 260 10.04 -12.95 -12.65
C TYR A 260 9.68 -12.65 -14.11
N LYS A 261 9.02 -11.52 -14.34
CA LYS A 261 8.61 -11.11 -15.70
C LYS A 261 9.54 -10.05 -16.27
N ASN A 262 9.58 -8.89 -15.66
CA ASN A 262 10.47 -7.79 -16.06
C ASN A 262 10.57 -6.72 -14.97
N ARG A 263 11.26 -5.63 -15.32
CA ARG A 263 11.42 -4.44 -14.48
C ARG A 263 10.77 -3.24 -15.17
N PRO A 264 9.49 -2.93 -14.90
CA PRO A 264 8.79 -1.83 -15.57
C PRO A 264 9.37 -0.44 -15.25
N VAL A 265 10.03 -0.29 -14.10
CA VAL A 265 10.65 0.96 -13.66
C VAL A 265 12.04 0.69 -13.12
N GLU A 266 13.06 1.19 -13.81
CA GLU A 266 14.46 0.98 -13.46
C GLU A 266 14.92 1.82 -12.27
N ASN A 267 14.26 2.95 -12.00
CA ASN A 267 14.62 3.84 -10.91
C ASN A 267 13.37 4.56 -10.38
N THR A 268 13.15 4.49 -9.07
CA THR A 268 12.10 5.24 -8.34
C THR A 268 12.70 6.34 -7.44
N GLY A 269 13.98 6.63 -7.58
CA GLY A 269 14.69 7.66 -6.82
C GLY A 269 15.04 7.27 -5.40
N SER A 270 15.51 8.25 -4.65
CA SER A 270 16.02 8.12 -3.29
C SER A 270 14.98 7.56 -2.33
N GLY A 271 15.37 6.51 -1.59
CA GLY A 271 14.45 5.81 -0.68
C GLY A 271 13.45 4.88 -1.36
N GLY A 272 13.18 5.06 -2.66
CA GLY A 272 12.22 4.27 -3.44
C GLY A 272 10.76 4.53 -3.10
N ASN A 273 9.85 4.03 -3.94
CA ASN A 273 8.42 4.21 -3.78
C ASN A 273 7.65 2.92 -4.12
N PRO A 274 6.58 2.58 -3.40
CA PRO A 274 5.75 1.44 -3.77
C PRO A 274 4.95 1.73 -5.04
N PRO A 275 4.63 0.69 -5.82
CA PRO A 275 3.69 0.79 -6.93
C PRO A 275 2.24 0.73 -6.46
N THR A 276 1.32 1.17 -7.31
CA THR A 276 -0.05 0.65 -7.40
C THR A 276 -0.24 0.10 -8.82
N LEU A 277 -0.87 -1.05 -8.94
CA LEU A 277 -1.13 -1.73 -10.21
C LEU A 277 -2.63 -1.96 -10.36
N THR A 278 -3.20 -1.54 -11.49
CA THR A 278 -4.64 -1.60 -11.73
C THR A 278 -4.90 -2.11 -13.15
N LEU A 279 -5.84 -3.04 -13.30
CA LEU A 279 -6.39 -3.42 -14.60
C LEU A 279 -7.50 -2.42 -14.95
N LEU A 280 -7.31 -1.70 -16.04
CA LEU A 280 -8.29 -0.74 -16.54
C LEU A 280 -9.43 -1.46 -17.27
N HIS A 281 -10.60 -0.79 -17.40
CA HIS A 281 -11.77 -1.33 -18.06
C HIS A 281 -11.53 -1.68 -19.55
N ASP A 282 -10.55 -1.07 -20.18
CA ASP A 282 -10.15 -1.34 -21.56
C ASP A 282 -9.12 -2.49 -21.70
N GLY A 283 -8.79 -3.15 -20.59
CA GLY A 283 -7.87 -4.28 -20.53
C GLY A 283 -6.39 -3.91 -20.39
N ARG A 284 -6.03 -2.61 -20.41
CA ARG A 284 -4.66 -2.18 -20.15
C ARG A 284 -4.33 -2.24 -18.66
N LEU A 285 -3.07 -2.50 -18.36
CA LEU A 285 -2.51 -2.30 -17.02
C LEU A 285 -2.08 -0.84 -16.84
N CYS A 286 -2.36 -0.31 -15.66
CA CYS A 286 -1.89 1.00 -15.21
C CYS A 286 -1.02 0.83 -13.97
N LEU A 287 0.27 1.14 -14.09
CA LEU A 287 1.26 1.12 -13.02
C LEU A 287 1.56 2.57 -12.63
N ILE A 288 1.38 2.93 -11.35
CA ILE A 288 1.64 4.28 -10.85
C ILE A 288 2.60 4.22 -9.66
N TYR A 289 3.51 5.19 -9.58
CA TYR A 289 4.54 5.27 -8.55
C TYR A 289 5.00 6.73 -8.35
N GLY A 290 5.65 6.99 -7.21
CA GLY A 290 6.36 8.25 -6.99
C GLY A 290 7.82 8.14 -7.44
N TYR A 291 8.35 9.14 -8.12
CA TYR A 291 9.76 9.31 -8.43
C TYR A 291 10.38 10.32 -7.46
N ARG A 292 11.36 9.88 -6.68
CA ARG A 292 11.86 10.59 -5.48
C ARG A 292 13.20 11.29 -5.63
N ASP A 293 13.77 11.35 -6.83
CA ASP A 293 14.86 12.29 -7.17
C ASP A 293 14.26 13.51 -7.87
N ALA A 294 15.01 14.60 -7.94
CA ALA A 294 14.55 15.79 -8.66
C ALA A 294 14.48 15.52 -10.20
N PRO A 295 13.42 15.99 -10.86
CA PRO A 295 12.25 16.63 -10.31
C PRO A 295 11.31 15.60 -9.64
N HIS A 296 10.89 15.88 -8.40
CA HIS A 296 10.03 14.99 -7.62
C HIS A 296 8.64 14.93 -8.25
N ARG A 297 8.13 13.72 -8.54
CA ARG A 297 6.91 13.60 -9.35
C ARG A 297 6.14 12.29 -9.07
N ILE A 298 4.89 12.28 -9.48
CA ILE A 298 4.05 11.08 -9.56
C ILE A 298 3.93 10.69 -11.02
N CYS A 299 4.21 9.44 -11.33
CA CYS A 299 4.33 8.93 -12.68
C CYS A 299 3.44 7.71 -12.90
N ALA A 300 3.01 7.52 -14.14
CA ALA A 300 2.29 6.35 -14.60
C ALA A 300 2.97 5.72 -15.81
N LYS A 301 2.78 4.40 -15.97
CA LYS A 301 3.07 3.65 -17.20
C LYS A 301 1.89 2.74 -17.52
N LEU A 302 1.64 2.54 -18.80
CA LEU A 302 0.57 1.68 -19.33
C LEU A 302 1.16 0.48 -20.05
N SER A 303 0.50 -0.65 -19.95
CA SER A 303 0.81 -1.86 -20.72
C SER A 303 -0.47 -2.38 -21.37
N GLY A 304 -0.41 -2.70 -22.66
CA GLY A 304 -1.50 -3.30 -23.44
C GLY A 304 -1.32 -4.80 -23.71
N ASP A 305 -0.27 -5.40 -23.16
CA ASP A 305 0.16 -6.78 -23.45
C ASP A 305 0.43 -7.58 -22.16
N ALA A 306 -0.43 -7.40 -21.16
CA ALA A 306 -0.33 -8.09 -19.85
C ALA A 306 1.03 -7.89 -19.15
N GLY A 307 1.62 -6.69 -19.30
CA GLY A 307 2.85 -6.32 -18.62
C GLY A 307 4.14 -6.81 -19.30
N GLU A 308 4.09 -7.29 -20.56
CA GLU A 308 5.30 -7.62 -21.31
C GLU A 308 6.10 -6.37 -21.64
N THR A 309 5.41 -5.34 -22.15
CA THR A 309 6.01 -4.05 -22.45
C THR A 309 5.24 -2.90 -21.79
N TRP A 310 5.94 -1.79 -21.59
CA TRP A 310 5.41 -0.61 -20.92
C TRP A 310 5.62 0.64 -21.73
N SER A 311 4.65 1.53 -21.71
CA SER A 311 4.73 2.85 -22.34
C SER A 311 5.91 3.68 -21.78
N ASN A 312 6.23 4.77 -22.46
CA ASN A 312 6.98 5.85 -21.84
C ASN A 312 6.27 6.36 -20.57
N GLU A 313 7.03 6.96 -19.68
CA GLU A 313 6.53 7.56 -18.46
C GLU A 313 5.52 8.67 -18.76
N ILE A 314 4.38 8.64 -18.10
CA ILE A 314 3.35 9.67 -18.11
C ILE A 314 3.45 10.40 -16.79
N VAL A 315 3.80 11.69 -16.82
CA VAL A 315 3.89 12.50 -15.59
C VAL A 315 2.49 12.94 -15.19
N LEU A 316 2.05 12.52 -14.00
CA LEU A 316 0.76 12.90 -13.41
C LEU A 316 0.88 14.18 -12.57
N ARG A 317 2.00 14.38 -11.88
CA ARG A 317 2.28 15.53 -11.02
C ARG A 317 3.80 15.74 -10.98
N ASP A 318 4.32 16.94 -11.16
CA ASP A 318 5.76 17.20 -11.39
C ASP A 318 6.37 18.35 -10.57
N ASN A 319 5.64 18.96 -9.66
CA ASN A 319 6.11 20.09 -8.86
C ASN A 319 6.32 19.72 -7.38
N GLY A 320 6.80 18.50 -7.09
CA GLY A 320 7.16 18.11 -5.73
C GLY A 320 8.32 18.92 -5.18
N GLY A 321 8.16 19.45 -3.97
CA GLY A 321 9.18 20.25 -3.29
C GLY A 321 10.33 19.40 -2.75
N ASP A 322 10.06 18.14 -2.37
CA ASP A 322 11.02 17.24 -1.74
C ASP A 322 10.77 15.77 -2.15
N HIS A 323 11.73 14.90 -1.80
CA HIS A 323 11.73 13.47 -2.08
C HIS A 323 10.64 12.66 -1.33
N ASP A 324 10.08 13.20 -0.25
CA ASP A 324 9.14 12.46 0.60
C ASP A 324 7.70 12.59 0.10
N ILE A 325 7.42 11.95 -1.04
CA ILE A 325 6.15 11.95 -1.77
C ILE A 325 5.75 10.53 -2.18
N GLY A 326 4.53 10.34 -2.67
CA GLY A 326 4.06 9.14 -3.36
C GLY A 326 3.20 8.21 -2.52
N TYR A 327 3.57 6.93 -2.41
CA TYR A 327 2.74 5.86 -1.83
C TYR A 327 1.34 5.82 -2.42
N PRO A 328 1.22 5.74 -3.75
CA PRO A 328 -0.05 5.86 -4.42
C PRO A 328 -0.99 4.69 -4.19
N ARG A 329 -2.29 4.97 -4.27
CA ARG A 329 -3.37 4.00 -4.43
C ARG A 329 -4.30 4.47 -5.53
N THR A 330 -4.82 3.55 -6.34
CA THR A 330 -5.53 3.86 -7.57
C THR A 330 -6.80 3.03 -7.71
N VAL A 331 -7.85 3.69 -8.17
CA VAL A 331 -9.09 3.08 -8.64
C VAL A 331 -9.51 3.71 -9.96
N GLN A 332 -10.33 3.00 -10.74
CA GLN A 332 -10.95 3.54 -11.94
C GLN A 332 -12.45 3.68 -11.73
N ARG A 333 -13.00 4.83 -12.12
CA ARG A 333 -14.43 5.13 -12.11
C ARG A 333 -15.12 4.46 -13.30
N PRO A 334 -16.48 4.25 -13.25
CA PRO A 334 -17.25 3.69 -14.39
C PRO A 334 -17.09 4.49 -15.70
N ASP A 335 -16.84 5.80 -15.63
CA ASP A 335 -16.62 6.65 -16.80
C ASP A 335 -15.21 6.54 -17.42
N GLY A 336 -14.37 5.63 -16.89
CA GLY A 336 -13.00 5.41 -17.30
C GLY A 336 -11.98 6.37 -16.68
N THR A 337 -12.39 7.33 -15.86
CA THR A 337 -11.47 8.22 -15.14
C THR A 337 -10.71 7.43 -14.08
N VAL A 338 -9.39 7.56 -14.08
CA VAL A 338 -8.51 7.01 -13.05
C VAL A 338 -8.35 8.04 -11.93
N VAL A 339 -8.56 7.60 -10.69
CA VAL A 339 -8.37 8.39 -9.48
C VAL A 339 -7.21 7.80 -8.71
N THR A 340 -6.13 8.58 -8.56
CA THR A 340 -4.91 8.16 -7.87
C THR A 340 -4.68 9.04 -6.66
N ALA A 341 -4.80 8.48 -5.47
CA ALA A 341 -4.50 9.17 -4.21
C ALA A 341 -3.05 8.91 -3.78
N TYR A 342 -2.36 9.95 -3.34
CA TYR A 342 -0.97 9.89 -2.88
C TYR A 342 -0.72 11.01 -1.85
N TYR A 343 0.43 10.98 -1.17
CA TYR A 343 0.86 12.15 -0.40
C TYR A 343 1.91 12.95 -1.18
N PHE A 344 1.91 14.24 -0.96
CA PHE A 344 2.68 15.20 -1.73
C PHE A 344 3.10 16.41 -0.90
N ASP A 345 4.05 17.18 -1.41
CA ASP A 345 4.41 18.51 -0.95
C ASP A 345 4.77 19.37 -2.17
N GLU A 346 4.71 20.68 -2.02
CA GLU A 346 4.99 21.64 -3.10
C GLU A 346 6.23 22.51 -2.81
N GLU A 347 6.73 22.44 -1.57
CA GLU A 347 7.85 23.26 -1.11
C GLU A 347 8.92 22.39 -0.45
N PRO A 348 10.21 22.68 -0.62
CA PRO A 348 11.28 22.00 0.11
C PRO A 348 11.00 22.04 1.62
N ASP A 349 11.16 20.88 2.28
CA ASP A 349 10.87 20.71 3.71
C ASP A 349 9.43 21.04 4.13
N GLY A 350 8.52 21.18 3.15
CA GLY A 350 7.12 21.55 3.35
C GLY A 350 6.27 20.50 4.08
N GLU A 351 5.06 20.89 4.43
CA GLU A 351 4.05 20.01 5.01
C GLU A 351 3.56 18.99 3.97
N ARG A 352 3.41 17.72 4.39
CA ARG A 352 2.84 16.68 3.52
C ARG A 352 1.33 16.67 3.65
N PHE A 353 0.67 16.62 2.51
CA PHE A 353 -0.78 16.56 2.37
C PHE A 353 -1.21 15.38 1.49
N ILE A 354 -2.48 15.01 1.55
CA ILE A 354 -3.06 13.98 0.68
C ILE A 354 -3.76 14.65 -0.49
N GLU A 355 -3.39 14.23 -1.69
CA GLU A 355 -3.95 14.70 -2.95
C GLU A 355 -4.43 13.50 -3.80
N ALA A 356 -5.40 13.73 -4.67
CA ALA A 356 -5.74 12.82 -5.75
C ALA A 356 -5.59 13.50 -7.11
N THR A 357 -5.03 12.76 -8.06
CA THR A 357 -5.06 13.14 -9.48
C THR A 357 -6.15 12.35 -10.19
N LEU A 358 -7.05 13.09 -10.87
CA LEU A 358 -8.09 12.57 -11.75
C LEU A 358 -7.63 12.74 -13.19
N TRP A 359 -7.56 11.64 -13.96
CA TRP A 359 -7.08 11.67 -15.34
C TRP A 359 -7.68 10.53 -16.17
N LYS A 360 -7.61 10.67 -17.49
CA LYS A 360 -7.98 9.59 -18.44
C LYS A 360 -6.73 9.13 -19.16
N PRO A 361 -6.35 7.85 -19.02
CA PRO A 361 -5.17 7.26 -19.67
C PRO A 361 -5.39 7.02 -21.16
#